data_e6b858e1e09dc430dfa18c31ddd4599e
#
_entry.id   e6b858e1e09dc430dfa18c31ddd4599e
#
_cell.length_a   1.000
_cell.length_b   1.000
_cell.length_c   1.000
_cell.angle_alpha   90.00
_cell.angle_beta   90.00
_cell.angle_gamma   90.00
#
_symmetry.space_group_name_H-M   'P 1'
#
loop_
_entity.id
_entity.type
_entity.pdbx_description
1 polymer ?
#
loop_
_entity_poly.entity_id
_entity_poly.type
_entity_poly.pdbx_seq_one_letter_code
_entity_poly.pdbx_strand_id
1 'polypeptide(L)'
;MILWNAELTKRLSCAEKEKAALPSLVHDLLALSDKARGEGIKALLETTAGESPMLSYGCRLIAEGYSEEVLEEILAVYLTTSTLTGFEFLKQCISAEALLGIAAGDSRDLLLRKLAPYCGADKATALLRALDAAGGENGL
;
A
#
# COMPACT_ATOMS: atom_id res chain seq x y z
N MET A 1 -4.39 2.09 11.43
CA MET A 1 -4.62 3.32 10.66
C MET A 1 -3.44 4.28 10.82
N ILE A 2 -3.01 4.87 9.73
CA ILE A 2 -1.93 5.87 9.76
C ILE A 2 -2.53 7.22 10.11
N LEU A 3 -2.03 7.83 11.19
CA LEU A 3 -2.50 9.15 11.61
C LEU A 3 -1.72 10.23 10.88
N TRP A 4 -2.44 11.07 10.15
CA TRP A 4 -1.87 12.18 9.40
C TRP A 4 -1.76 13.44 10.26
N ASN A 5 -0.59 14.04 10.27
CA ASN A 5 -0.36 15.30 10.96
C ASN A 5 0.56 16.19 10.11
N ALA A 6 0.75 17.44 10.53
CA ALA A 6 1.51 18.43 9.76
C ALA A 6 2.96 18.00 9.50
N GLU A 7 3.58 17.38 10.47
CA GLU A 7 4.96 16.92 10.32
C GLU A 7 5.08 15.79 9.31
N LEU A 8 4.17 14.82 9.38
CA LEU A 8 4.12 13.72 8.44
C LEU A 8 3.86 14.24 7.02
N THR A 9 2.95 15.20 6.89
CA THR A 9 2.65 15.85 5.60
C THR A 9 3.88 16.48 4.98
N LYS A 10 4.70 17.17 5.78
CA LYS A 10 5.95 17.75 5.30
C LYS A 10 6.91 16.70 4.78
N ARG A 11 7.01 15.58 5.49
CA ARG A 11 7.91 14.50 5.09
C ARG A 11 7.47 13.83 3.78
N LEU A 12 6.19 13.91 3.44
CA LEU A 12 5.64 13.34 2.21
C LEU A 12 5.79 14.24 0.99
N SER A 13 6.11 15.50 1.19
CA SER A 13 6.19 16.46 0.09
C SER A 13 7.19 16.03 -0.97
N CYS A 14 6.74 15.92 -2.20
CA CYS A 14 7.58 15.57 -3.34
C CYS A 14 7.02 16.19 -4.62
N ALA A 15 7.84 16.19 -5.67
CA ALA A 15 7.46 16.78 -6.94
C ALA A 15 6.37 15.95 -7.64
N GLU A 16 5.48 16.63 -8.36
CA GLU A 16 4.44 15.97 -9.16
C GLU A 16 5.06 14.98 -10.17
N LYS A 17 6.21 15.32 -10.70
CA LYS A 17 6.93 14.46 -11.64
C LYS A 17 7.29 13.11 -11.04
N GLU A 18 7.67 13.10 -9.77
CA GLU A 18 7.99 11.86 -9.06
C GLU A 18 6.73 11.01 -8.84
N LYS A 19 5.61 11.66 -8.59
CA LYS A 19 4.33 10.96 -8.36
C LYS A 19 3.85 10.17 -9.57
N ALA A 20 4.39 10.43 -10.75
CA ALA A 20 4.02 9.70 -11.96
C ALA A 20 4.31 8.20 -11.88
N ALA A 21 5.23 7.79 -11.01
CA ALA A 21 5.57 6.37 -10.81
C ALA A 21 4.65 5.67 -9.79
N LEU A 22 3.84 6.41 -9.04
CA LEU A 22 3.02 5.83 -7.98
C LEU A 22 1.93 4.87 -8.46
N PRO A 23 1.23 5.11 -9.59
CA PRO A 23 0.25 4.13 -10.07
C PRO A 23 0.83 2.74 -10.28
N SER A 24 2.07 2.63 -10.75
CA SER A 24 2.75 1.34 -10.90
C SER A 24 2.93 0.65 -9.55
N LEU A 25 3.33 1.40 -8.53
CA LEU A 25 3.46 0.87 -7.17
C LEU A 25 2.10 0.37 -6.65
N VAL A 26 1.04 1.14 -6.89
CA VAL A 26 -0.31 0.74 -6.49
C VAL A 26 -0.69 -0.58 -7.14
N HIS A 27 -0.44 -0.73 -8.44
CA HIS A 27 -0.71 -1.99 -9.15
C HIS A 27 0.09 -3.15 -8.57
N ASP A 28 1.35 -2.95 -8.23
CA ASP A 28 2.19 -3.98 -7.63
C ASP A 28 1.63 -4.41 -6.27
N LEU A 29 1.17 -3.45 -5.47
CA LEU A 29 0.60 -3.75 -4.16
C LEU A 29 -0.75 -4.45 -4.27
N LEU A 30 -1.56 -4.11 -5.28
CA LEU A 30 -2.80 -4.83 -5.56
C LEU A 30 -2.52 -6.27 -5.98
N ALA A 31 -1.48 -6.49 -6.79
CA ALA A 31 -1.07 -7.83 -7.19
C ALA A 31 -0.65 -8.66 -5.97
N LEU A 32 0.04 -8.04 -5.03
CA LEU A 32 0.43 -8.69 -3.77
C LEU A 32 -0.80 -9.11 -2.97
N SER A 33 -1.80 -8.23 -2.88
CA SER A 33 -3.07 -8.52 -2.24
C SER A 33 -3.80 -9.68 -2.93
N ASP A 34 -3.82 -9.69 -4.25
CA ASP A 34 -4.44 -10.76 -5.04
C ASP A 34 -3.75 -12.09 -4.76
N LYS A 35 -2.42 -12.09 -4.69
CA LYS A 35 -1.64 -13.28 -4.38
C LYS A 35 -2.00 -13.84 -3.00
N ALA A 36 -2.08 -12.97 -2.00
CA ALA A 36 -2.43 -13.38 -0.64
C ALA A 36 -3.82 -14.00 -0.57
N ARG A 37 -4.78 -13.45 -1.30
CA ARG A 37 -6.15 -13.99 -1.34
C ARG A 37 -6.26 -15.27 -2.15
N GLY A 38 -5.59 -15.32 -3.29
CA GLY A 38 -5.69 -16.47 -4.19
C GLY A 38 -4.92 -17.69 -3.72
N GLU A 39 -3.76 -17.48 -3.13
CA GLU A 39 -2.84 -18.55 -2.73
C GLU A 39 -2.70 -18.71 -1.22
N GLY A 40 -3.28 -17.80 -0.44
CA GLY A 40 -3.15 -17.80 1.01
C GLY A 40 -2.03 -16.88 1.49
N ILE A 41 -2.12 -16.45 2.76
CA ILE A 41 -1.17 -15.47 3.31
C ILE A 41 0.28 -16.01 3.34
N LYS A 42 0.45 -17.31 3.43
CA LYS A 42 1.81 -17.88 3.45
C LYS A 42 2.55 -17.70 2.13
N ALA A 43 1.82 -17.46 1.03
CA ALA A 43 2.45 -17.16 -0.26
C ALA A 43 3.24 -15.85 -0.23
N LEU A 44 2.95 -14.99 0.73
CA LEU A 44 3.68 -13.73 0.91
C LEU A 44 5.14 -13.96 1.32
N LEU A 45 5.47 -15.12 1.88
CA LEU A 45 6.86 -15.46 2.21
C LEU A 45 7.72 -15.62 0.96
N GLU A 46 7.12 -15.97 -0.17
CA GLU A 46 7.82 -16.15 -1.44
C GLU A 46 8.04 -14.81 -2.14
N THR A 47 7.40 -13.78 -1.66
CA THR A 47 7.48 -12.46 -2.28
C THR A 47 8.81 -11.83 -1.91
N THR A 48 9.65 -11.67 -2.90
CA THR A 48 10.86 -10.91 -2.75
C THR A 48 10.54 -9.46 -3.04
N ALA A 49 10.13 -8.76 -2.01
CA ALA A 49 10.05 -7.31 -2.08
C ALA A 49 11.46 -6.75 -1.84
N GLY A 50 12.41 -7.26 -2.59
CA GLY A 50 13.83 -7.09 -2.33
C GLY A 50 14.34 -5.66 -2.25
N GLU A 51 13.55 -4.71 -2.72
CA GLU A 51 13.94 -3.30 -2.69
C GLU A 51 13.39 -2.56 -1.47
N SER A 52 12.47 -3.17 -0.73
CA SER A 52 11.86 -2.53 0.44
C SER A 52 11.91 -3.47 1.65
N PRO A 53 12.85 -3.23 2.57
CA PRO A 53 12.92 -4.06 3.79
C PRO A 53 11.63 -4.03 4.61
N MET A 54 10.97 -2.87 4.67
CA MET A 54 9.70 -2.75 5.40
C MET A 54 8.61 -3.61 4.77
N LEU A 55 8.48 -3.59 3.44
CA LEU A 55 7.47 -4.37 2.74
C LEU A 55 7.72 -5.87 2.92
N SER A 56 8.97 -6.29 2.79
CA SER A 56 9.37 -7.67 2.98
C SER A 56 9.06 -8.15 4.41
N TYR A 57 9.40 -7.34 5.39
CA TYR A 57 9.15 -7.66 6.80
C TYR A 57 7.64 -7.70 7.08
N GLY A 58 6.89 -6.75 6.55
CA GLY A 58 5.43 -6.73 6.69
C GLY A 58 4.76 -7.96 6.10
N CYS A 59 5.19 -8.39 4.92
CA CYS A 59 4.68 -9.61 4.30
C CYS A 59 4.94 -10.82 5.19
N ARG A 60 6.12 -10.88 5.78
CA ARG A 60 6.48 -11.98 6.69
C ARG A 60 5.59 -11.99 7.93
N LEU A 61 5.36 -10.82 8.52
CA LEU A 61 4.49 -10.73 9.70
C LEU A 61 3.07 -11.18 9.40
N ILE A 62 2.54 -10.81 8.24
CA ILE A 62 1.22 -11.25 7.81
C ILE A 62 1.20 -12.78 7.64
N ALA A 63 2.20 -13.32 6.97
CA ALA A 63 2.31 -14.76 6.72
C ALA A 63 2.43 -15.55 8.02
N GLU A 64 3.03 -14.97 9.04
CA GLU A 64 3.17 -15.58 10.37
C GLU A 64 1.89 -15.48 11.19
N GLY A 65 0.87 -14.76 10.70
CA GLY A 65 -0.44 -14.71 11.33
C GLY A 65 -0.62 -13.61 12.37
N TYR A 66 0.25 -12.63 12.42
CA TYR A 66 0.07 -11.51 13.34
C TYR A 66 -1.15 -10.69 12.95
N SER A 67 -1.84 -10.17 13.95
CA SER A 67 -3.05 -9.37 13.73
C SER A 67 -2.73 -8.02 13.07
N GLU A 68 -3.75 -7.44 12.46
CA GLU A 68 -3.64 -6.09 11.90
C GLU A 68 -3.16 -5.09 12.94
N GLU A 69 -3.65 -5.20 14.17
CA GLU A 69 -3.28 -4.30 15.26
C GLU A 69 -1.79 -4.36 15.59
N VAL A 70 -1.25 -5.57 15.69
CA VAL A 70 0.19 -5.75 15.94
C VAL A 70 1.00 -5.23 14.76
N LEU A 71 0.56 -5.53 13.55
CA LEU A 71 1.22 -5.06 12.34
C LEU A 71 1.25 -3.53 12.29
N GLU A 72 0.13 -2.88 12.64
CA GLU A 72 0.04 -1.42 12.67
C GLU A 72 1.05 -0.82 13.65
N GLU A 73 1.16 -1.40 14.84
CA GLU A 73 2.14 -0.94 15.83
C GLU A 73 3.56 -1.02 15.29
N ILE A 74 3.91 -2.12 14.66
CA ILE A 74 5.26 -2.33 14.12
C ILE A 74 5.53 -1.38 12.96
N LEU A 75 4.57 -1.24 12.04
CA LEU A 75 4.73 -0.35 10.89
C LEU A 75 4.80 1.12 11.31
N ALA A 76 4.05 1.50 12.37
CA ALA A 76 4.11 2.85 12.90
C ALA A 76 5.53 3.19 13.38
N VAL A 77 6.21 2.24 14.01
CA VAL A 77 7.59 2.45 14.43
C VAL A 77 8.51 2.61 13.22
N TYR A 78 8.32 1.78 12.20
CA TYR A 78 9.08 1.90 10.96
C TYR A 78 8.96 3.29 10.36
N LEU A 79 7.72 3.80 10.24
CA LEU A 79 7.48 5.11 9.66
C LEU A 79 8.01 6.24 10.52
N THR A 80 7.83 6.14 11.84
CA THR A 80 8.26 7.17 12.78
C THR A 80 9.78 7.30 12.84
N THR A 81 10.48 6.18 12.75
CA THR A 81 11.94 6.14 12.84
C THR A 81 12.63 6.20 11.47
N SER A 82 11.86 6.21 10.39
CA SER A 82 12.40 6.26 9.04
C SER A 82 13.16 7.57 8.82
N THR A 83 14.32 7.46 8.18
CA THR A 83 15.10 8.64 7.75
C THR A 83 14.72 9.09 6.35
N LEU A 84 13.85 8.34 5.67
CA LEU A 84 13.40 8.69 4.32
C LEU A 84 12.50 9.92 4.35
N THR A 85 12.55 10.68 3.27
CA THR A 85 11.69 11.86 3.08
C THR A 85 11.27 11.92 1.61
N GLY A 86 10.30 12.77 1.33
CA GLY A 86 9.82 13.00 -0.03
C GLY A 86 9.22 11.76 -0.66
N PHE A 87 9.56 11.51 -1.90
CA PHE A 87 8.99 10.43 -2.69
C PHE A 87 9.25 9.04 -2.07
N GLU A 88 10.45 8.82 -1.55
CA GLU A 88 10.78 7.52 -0.94
C GLU A 88 9.96 7.27 0.32
N PHE A 89 9.72 8.31 1.12
CA PHE A 89 8.87 8.19 2.30
C PHE A 89 7.41 7.98 1.91
N LEU A 90 6.95 8.66 0.86
CA LEU A 90 5.59 8.49 0.34
C LEU A 90 5.37 7.04 -0.09
N LYS A 91 6.32 6.45 -0.80
CA LYS A 91 6.24 5.03 -1.17
C LYS A 91 6.15 4.12 0.05
N GLN A 92 6.91 4.44 1.09
CA GLN A 92 6.89 3.69 2.34
C GLN A 92 5.51 3.74 3.00
N CYS A 93 4.90 4.92 3.03
CA CYS A 93 3.56 5.10 3.59
C CYS A 93 2.50 4.34 2.80
N ILE A 94 2.57 4.37 1.47
CA ILE A 94 1.64 3.64 0.61
C ILE A 94 1.79 2.13 0.86
N SER A 95 3.00 1.65 0.96
CA SER A 95 3.28 0.23 1.21
C SER A 95 2.75 -0.21 2.58
N ALA A 96 2.93 0.63 3.60
CA ALA A 96 2.41 0.34 4.94
C ALA A 96 0.87 0.24 4.93
N GLU A 97 0.21 1.18 4.25
CA GLU A 97 -1.24 1.16 4.13
C GLU A 97 -1.73 -0.10 3.41
N ALA A 98 -1.02 -0.51 2.36
CA ALA A 98 -1.35 -1.73 1.64
C ALA A 98 -1.20 -2.97 2.51
N LEU A 99 -0.13 -3.06 3.29
CA LEU A 99 0.10 -4.18 4.22
C LEU A 99 -1.03 -4.28 5.24
N LEU A 100 -1.45 -3.15 5.80
CA LEU A 100 -2.55 -3.13 6.75
C LEU A 100 -3.86 -3.59 6.09
N GLY A 101 -4.11 -3.18 4.86
CA GLY A 101 -5.29 -3.63 4.11
C GLY A 101 -5.27 -5.12 3.83
N ILE A 102 -4.11 -5.66 3.48
CA ILE A 102 -3.96 -7.10 3.26
C ILE A 102 -4.22 -7.87 4.55
N ALA A 103 -3.65 -7.41 5.66
CA ALA A 103 -3.84 -8.05 6.96
C ALA A 103 -5.30 -7.99 7.41
N ALA A 104 -6.00 -6.91 7.08
CA ALA A 104 -7.42 -6.75 7.40
C ALA A 104 -8.34 -7.56 6.50
N GLY A 105 -7.81 -8.13 5.42
CA GLY A 105 -8.63 -8.86 4.46
C GLY A 105 -9.44 -7.97 3.53
N ASP A 106 -8.98 -6.75 3.29
CA ASP A 106 -9.66 -5.82 2.39
C ASP A 106 -9.80 -6.42 0.99
N SER A 107 -10.93 -6.16 0.35
CA SER A 107 -11.10 -6.52 -1.06
C SER A 107 -10.13 -5.70 -1.92
N ARG A 108 -9.90 -6.17 -3.13
CA ARG A 108 -9.09 -5.44 -4.11
C ARG A 108 -9.65 -4.03 -4.33
N ASP A 109 -10.97 -3.91 -4.47
CA ASP A 109 -11.63 -2.64 -4.69
C ASP A 109 -11.41 -1.67 -3.52
N LEU A 110 -11.59 -2.16 -2.31
CA LEU A 110 -11.40 -1.33 -1.12
C LEU A 110 -9.94 -0.91 -1.01
N LEU A 111 -9.01 -1.83 -1.24
CA LEU A 111 -7.59 -1.51 -1.17
C LEU A 111 -7.22 -0.43 -2.20
N LEU A 112 -7.71 -0.55 -3.43
CA LEU A 112 -7.48 0.48 -4.45
C LEU A 112 -8.02 1.83 -4.01
N ARG A 113 -9.21 1.87 -3.41
CA ARG A 113 -9.80 3.11 -2.91
C ARG A 113 -8.99 3.74 -1.79
N LYS A 114 -8.29 2.94 -1.01
CA LYS A 114 -7.41 3.43 0.06
C LYS A 114 -6.07 3.95 -0.50
N LEU A 115 -5.55 3.33 -1.53
CA LEU A 115 -4.22 3.64 -2.05
C LEU A 115 -4.23 4.74 -3.11
N ALA A 116 -5.26 4.79 -3.94
CA ALA A 116 -5.32 5.73 -5.07
C ALA A 116 -5.11 7.21 -4.66
N PRO A 117 -5.72 7.70 -3.57
CA PRO A 117 -5.54 9.10 -3.19
C PRO A 117 -4.11 9.54 -2.92
N TYR A 118 -3.24 8.61 -2.52
CA TYR A 118 -1.83 8.93 -2.31
C TYR A 118 -1.13 9.42 -3.58
N CYS A 119 -1.67 9.05 -4.74
CA CYS A 119 -1.08 9.40 -6.04
C CYS A 119 -1.41 10.83 -6.46
N GLY A 120 -2.24 11.54 -5.71
CA GLY A 120 -2.75 12.84 -6.07
C GLY A 120 -4.11 12.73 -6.76
N ALA A 121 -4.91 13.79 -6.70
CA ALA A 121 -6.30 13.77 -7.13
C ALA A 121 -6.51 13.32 -8.59
N ASP A 122 -5.70 13.81 -9.51
CA ASP A 122 -5.85 13.48 -10.92
C ASP A 122 -5.56 12.02 -11.21
N LYS A 123 -4.48 11.50 -10.65
CA LYS A 123 -4.10 10.09 -10.83
C LYS A 123 -5.08 9.17 -10.11
N ALA A 124 -5.56 9.59 -8.93
CA ALA A 124 -6.56 8.83 -8.19
C ALA A 124 -7.85 8.69 -9.00
N THR A 125 -8.30 9.77 -9.64
CA THR A 125 -9.50 9.75 -10.49
C THR A 125 -9.32 8.75 -11.64
N ALA A 126 -8.17 8.76 -12.29
CA ALA A 126 -7.89 7.83 -13.39
C ALA A 126 -7.89 6.38 -12.92
N LEU A 127 -7.25 6.09 -11.79
CA LEU A 127 -7.21 4.74 -11.23
C LEU A 127 -8.61 4.24 -10.85
N LEU A 128 -9.42 5.10 -10.25
CA LEU A 128 -10.78 4.73 -9.84
C LEU A 128 -11.72 4.57 -11.03
N ARG A 129 -11.53 5.33 -12.11
CA ARG A 129 -12.29 5.15 -13.34
C ARG A 129 -12.02 3.80 -13.97
N ALA A 130 -10.77 3.37 -13.96
CA ALA A 130 -10.41 2.06 -14.48
C ALA A 130 -11.10 0.94 -13.70
N LEU A 131 -11.24 1.12 -12.38
CA LEU A 131 -11.98 0.18 -11.54
C LEU A 131 -13.47 0.15 -11.92
N ASP A 132 -14.10 1.31 -12.08
CA ASP A 132 -15.49 1.41 -12.45
C ASP A 132 -15.74 0.78 -13.83
N ALA A 133 -14.86 1.02 -14.78
CA ALA A 133 -14.97 0.43 -16.11
C ALA A 133 -14.86 -1.10 -16.06
N ALA A 134 -13.92 -1.62 -15.28
CA ALA A 134 -13.76 -3.06 -15.10
C ALA A 134 -14.98 -3.68 -14.43
N GLY A 135 -15.53 -3.00 -13.42
CA GLY A 135 -16.75 -3.42 -12.76
C GLY A 135 -17.95 -3.45 -13.71
N GLY A 136 -18.06 -2.44 -14.56
CA GLY A 136 -19.09 -2.36 -15.57
C GLY A 136 -19.00 -3.47 -16.61
N GLU A 137 -17.78 -3.80 -17.01
CA GLU A 137 -17.56 -4.88 -17.98
C GLU A 137 -17.90 -6.24 -17.40
N ASN A 138 -17.57 -6.45 -16.16
CA ASN A 138 -17.85 -7.71 -15.49
C ASN A 138 -19.29 -7.81 -14.99
N GLY A 139 -20.11 -6.82 -15.20
CA GLY A 139 -21.27 -6.88 -14.77
C GLY A 139 -22.14 -7.00 -14.40
N LEU A 140 -21.83 -7.00 -14.47
CA LEU A 140 -22.87 -7.15 -13.86
C LEU A 140 -23.94 -7.06 -14.45
#